data_fccb4a9590062038ca87e8fefbb96060
#
_entry.id   fccb4a9590062038ca87e8fefbb96060
#
_cell.length_a   1.000
_cell.length_b   1.000
_cell.length_c   1.000
_cell.angle_alpha   90.00
_cell.angle_beta   90.00
_cell.angle_gamma   90.00
#
_symmetry.space_group_name_H-M   'P 1'
#
loop_
_entity.id
_entity.type
_entity.pdbx_description
1 polymer ?
#
loop_
_entity_poly.entity_id
_entity_poly.type
_entity_poly.pdbx_seq_one_letter_code
_entity_poly.pdbx_strand_id
1 'polypeptide(L)'
;MVDLFGKKKMEDRIQELESGVAELVSEKEELLRTLEKREDKIRKLASANQEANLALKAAEQRAAATSPASLPDLAGREEKKPMGTRMSPREMERLMKRLESCRSPEDDLLTFFLPDGAPDEAALPPDAKSALLSIRSERGWIVLRYPQLFTLLLAPPFPVRETSSWEGSVFSLDALREMMETPVLVVSAHAGDTFLGVAYGQKGFEVRDFVESPVKEKHSKGGWSQKRFERLREEDIKNHVEAVLEKLSDLKGKYGSVVRFVVLGGDAALLKQIAPAVGWPVIERKLERHDERRLDRLLDEVYGFTCYRI
;
A
#
# COMPACT_ATOMS: atom_id res chain seq x y z
N MET A 1 32.54 -65.95 -14.21
CA MET A 1 32.60 -65.24 -12.89
C MET A 1 31.50 -64.22 -12.89
N VAL A 2 30.39 -64.51 -12.17
CA VAL A 2 29.18 -63.63 -12.15
C VAL A 2 29.54 -62.38 -11.34
N ASP A 3 29.23 -61.21 -11.84
CA ASP A 3 29.49 -59.93 -11.20
C ASP A 3 28.68 -59.73 -9.89
N LEU A 4 29.18 -60.32 -8.82
CA LEU A 4 28.62 -60.21 -7.47
C LEU A 4 28.72 -58.77 -6.86
N PHE A 5 29.66 -57.96 -7.37
CA PHE A 5 29.85 -56.57 -6.92
C PHE A 5 28.80 -55.62 -7.49
N GLY A 6 28.36 -55.82 -8.75
CA GLY A 6 27.30 -55.02 -9.36
C GLY A 6 25.95 -55.27 -8.68
N LYS A 7 25.66 -56.51 -8.33
CA LYS A 7 24.40 -56.88 -7.67
C LYS A 7 24.26 -56.28 -6.28
N LYS A 8 25.33 -56.34 -5.48
CA LYS A 8 25.34 -55.76 -4.13
C LYS A 8 25.17 -54.24 -4.15
N LYS A 9 25.82 -53.58 -5.10
CA LYS A 9 25.69 -52.11 -5.27
C LYS A 9 24.27 -51.70 -5.69
N MET A 10 23.58 -52.52 -6.49
CA MET A 10 22.18 -52.31 -6.82
C MET A 10 21.25 -52.54 -5.64
N GLU A 11 21.49 -53.59 -4.87
CA GLU A 11 20.71 -53.89 -3.66
C GLU A 11 20.84 -52.76 -2.61
N ASP A 12 22.05 -52.25 -2.37
CA ASP A 12 22.30 -51.12 -1.46
C ASP A 12 21.57 -49.86 -1.96
N ARG A 13 21.56 -49.61 -3.28
CA ARG A 13 20.86 -48.46 -3.87
C ARG A 13 19.33 -48.57 -3.81
N ILE A 14 18.80 -49.78 -3.99
CA ILE A 14 17.36 -50.03 -3.82
C ILE A 14 16.95 -49.79 -2.36
N GLN A 15 17.72 -50.24 -1.41
CA GLN A 15 17.45 -50.06 0.02
C GLN A 15 17.50 -48.55 0.41
N GLU A 16 18.46 -47.81 -0.15
CA GLU A 16 18.55 -46.34 0.04
C GLU A 16 17.32 -45.62 -0.53
N LEU A 17 16.88 -46.01 -1.72
CA LEU A 17 15.69 -45.44 -2.35
C LEU A 17 14.40 -45.82 -1.61
N GLU A 18 14.27 -47.03 -1.15
CA GLU A 18 13.11 -47.50 -0.35
C GLU A 18 13.02 -46.71 0.97
N SER A 19 14.18 -46.49 1.65
CA SER A 19 14.23 -45.67 2.84
C SER A 19 13.83 -44.22 2.56
N GLY A 20 14.34 -43.64 1.46
CA GLY A 20 13.96 -42.27 1.04
C GLY A 20 12.47 -42.12 0.68
N VAL A 21 11.91 -43.14 0.01
CA VAL A 21 10.45 -43.14 -0.29
C VAL A 21 9.63 -43.24 1.00
N ALA A 22 10.02 -44.05 1.96
CA ALA A 22 9.32 -44.17 3.25
C ALA A 22 9.35 -42.85 4.03
N GLU A 23 10.48 -42.15 4.02
CA GLU A 23 10.63 -40.83 4.65
C GLU A 23 9.73 -39.76 3.98
N LEU A 24 9.73 -39.69 2.65
CA LEU A 24 8.88 -38.77 1.88
C LEU A 24 7.40 -39.09 2.06
N VAL A 25 7.00 -40.34 2.18
CA VAL A 25 5.60 -40.72 2.46
C VAL A 25 5.19 -40.23 3.85
N SER A 26 6.06 -40.41 4.85
CA SER A 26 5.81 -39.94 6.22
C SER A 26 5.69 -38.38 6.27
N GLU A 27 6.59 -37.67 5.59
CA GLU A 27 6.54 -36.20 5.50
C GLU A 27 5.26 -35.73 4.80
N LYS A 28 4.88 -36.38 3.71
CA LYS A 28 3.61 -36.09 3.00
C LYS A 28 2.41 -36.25 3.91
N GLU A 29 2.34 -37.32 4.71
CA GLU A 29 1.23 -37.54 5.65
C GLU A 29 1.19 -36.45 6.74
N GLU A 30 2.35 -36.02 7.26
CA GLU A 30 2.42 -34.92 8.24
C GLU A 30 1.97 -33.58 7.63
N LEU A 31 2.36 -33.30 6.40
CA LEU A 31 1.90 -32.13 5.67
C LEU A 31 0.39 -32.15 5.41
N LEU A 32 -0.18 -33.27 5.04
CA LEU A 32 -1.63 -33.42 4.85
C LEU A 32 -2.40 -33.17 6.16
N ARG A 33 -1.93 -33.71 7.29
CA ARG A 33 -2.54 -33.45 8.61
C ARG A 33 -2.43 -31.96 9.01
N THR A 34 -1.35 -31.28 8.64
CA THR A 34 -1.20 -29.84 8.92
C THR A 34 -2.09 -28.98 8.02
N LEU A 35 -2.30 -29.37 6.77
CA LEU A 35 -3.25 -28.72 5.86
C LEU A 35 -4.68 -28.85 6.38
N GLU A 36 -5.10 -30.04 6.77
CA GLU A 36 -6.45 -30.28 7.32
C GLU A 36 -6.72 -29.41 8.56
N LYS A 37 -5.76 -29.34 9.50
CA LYS A 37 -5.87 -28.45 10.67
C LYS A 37 -5.96 -26.97 10.30
N ARG A 38 -5.28 -26.53 9.25
CA ARG A 38 -5.34 -25.15 8.77
C ARG A 38 -6.69 -24.86 8.09
N GLU A 39 -7.20 -25.79 7.31
CA GLU A 39 -8.52 -25.66 6.68
C GLU A 39 -9.64 -25.57 7.72
N ASP A 40 -9.60 -26.38 8.76
CA ASP A 40 -10.54 -26.32 9.87
C ASP A 40 -10.47 -24.97 10.61
N LYS A 41 -9.27 -24.44 10.80
CA LYS A 41 -9.08 -23.13 11.40
C LYS A 41 -9.64 -22.00 10.50
N ILE A 42 -9.43 -22.10 9.20
CA ILE A 42 -9.98 -21.14 8.22
C ILE A 42 -11.52 -21.17 8.25
N ARG A 43 -12.13 -22.37 8.27
CA ARG A 43 -13.60 -22.50 8.38
C ARG A 43 -14.15 -21.87 9.67
N LYS A 44 -13.50 -22.11 10.80
CA LYS A 44 -13.90 -21.51 12.10
C LYS A 44 -13.77 -19.99 12.09
N LEU A 45 -12.69 -19.45 11.51
CA LEU A 45 -12.51 -18.00 11.38
C LEU A 45 -13.52 -17.38 10.43
N ALA A 46 -13.84 -18.04 9.32
CA ALA A 46 -14.85 -17.58 8.38
C ALA A 46 -16.26 -17.53 9.03
N SER A 47 -16.63 -18.56 9.78
CA SER A 47 -17.89 -18.60 10.54
C SER A 47 -17.96 -17.48 11.58
N ALA A 48 -16.91 -17.30 12.39
CA ALA A 48 -16.85 -16.25 13.39
C ALA A 48 -16.91 -14.84 12.78
N ASN A 49 -16.28 -14.64 11.62
CA ASN A 49 -16.34 -13.36 10.90
C ASN A 49 -17.75 -13.10 10.34
N GLN A 50 -18.41 -14.13 9.84
CA GLN A 50 -19.79 -14.02 9.38
C GLN A 50 -20.77 -13.70 10.54
N GLU A 51 -20.60 -14.35 11.68
CA GLU A 51 -21.39 -14.06 12.90
C GLU A 51 -21.13 -12.63 13.41
N ALA A 52 -19.87 -12.18 13.43
CA ALA A 52 -19.53 -10.81 13.81
C ALA A 52 -20.15 -9.75 12.89
N ASN A 53 -20.16 -10.01 11.58
CA ASN A 53 -20.80 -9.13 10.60
C ASN A 53 -22.32 -9.09 10.74
N LEU A 54 -22.95 -10.22 11.05
CA LEU A 54 -24.39 -10.25 11.33
C LEU A 54 -24.73 -9.53 12.63
N ALA A 55 -23.91 -9.70 13.67
CA ALA A 55 -24.08 -9.00 14.95
C ALA A 55 -23.91 -7.48 14.78
N LEU A 56 -22.95 -7.04 13.97
CA LEU A 56 -22.74 -5.63 13.63
C LEU A 56 -23.98 -5.04 12.93
N LYS A 57 -24.48 -5.71 11.89
CA LYS A 57 -25.71 -5.28 11.18
C LYS A 57 -26.92 -5.22 12.13
N ALA A 58 -27.06 -6.20 13.02
CA ALA A 58 -28.15 -6.20 14.00
C ALA A 58 -28.01 -5.07 15.02
N ALA A 59 -26.79 -4.71 15.43
CA ALA A 59 -26.53 -3.58 16.31
C ALA A 59 -26.82 -2.24 15.61
N GLU A 60 -26.42 -2.09 14.35
CA GLU A 60 -26.75 -0.92 13.53
C GLU A 60 -28.26 -0.74 13.33
N GLN A 61 -28.99 -1.82 13.07
CA GLN A 61 -30.47 -1.79 12.96
C GLN A 61 -31.14 -1.44 14.29
N ARG A 62 -30.65 -1.94 15.43
CA ARG A 62 -31.16 -1.58 16.75
C ARG A 62 -30.89 -0.11 17.09
N ALA A 63 -29.68 0.40 16.77
CA ALA A 63 -29.33 1.80 16.92
C ALA A 63 -30.26 2.72 16.09
N ALA A 64 -30.58 2.29 14.85
CA ALA A 64 -31.52 3.00 13.97
C ALA A 64 -32.97 2.94 14.46
N ALA A 65 -33.38 1.84 15.12
CA ALA A 65 -34.75 1.66 15.63
C ALA A 65 -35.00 2.31 17.00
N THR A 66 -33.95 2.65 17.76
CA THR A 66 -34.06 3.24 19.11
C THR A 66 -34.00 4.76 19.08
N SER A 67 -34.02 5.41 17.93
CA SER A 67 -34.10 6.86 17.81
C SER A 67 -35.56 7.31 18.01
N PRO A 68 -35.95 7.90 19.15
CA PRO A 68 -37.28 8.43 19.32
C PRO A 68 -37.47 9.66 18.45
N ALA A 69 -38.56 9.64 17.66
CA ALA A 69 -39.01 10.81 16.95
C ALA A 69 -39.44 11.89 17.95
N SER A 70 -38.61 12.87 18.22
CA SER A 70 -38.97 14.09 18.90
C SER A 70 -38.11 15.26 18.42
N LEU A 71 -38.77 16.18 17.73
CA LEU A 71 -38.58 17.64 17.58
C LEU A 71 -37.14 18.18 17.32
N PRO A 72 -36.99 19.20 16.45
CA PRO A 72 -35.66 19.67 16.02
C PRO A 72 -35.04 20.53 17.12
N ASP A 73 -34.13 19.96 17.86
CA ASP A 73 -33.23 20.70 18.72
C ASP A 73 -31.97 21.05 17.90
N LEU A 74 -31.75 22.34 17.67
CA LEU A 74 -30.70 22.93 16.82
C LEU A 74 -29.31 22.92 17.51
N ALA A 75 -29.04 21.99 18.43
CA ALA A 75 -27.76 21.88 19.13
C ALA A 75 -27.35 20.42 19.21
N GLY A 76 -26.45 19.97 18.33
CA GLY A 76 -25.80 18.67 18.45
C GLY A 76 -25.82 17.83 17.16
N ARG A 77 -25.44 18.41 16.02
CA ARG A 77 -25.00 17.62 14.88
C ARG A 77 -23.66 16.97 15.28
N GLU A 78 -23.68 15.73 15.75
CA GLU A 78 -22.48 14.89 15.72
C GLU A 78 -21.99 14.87 14.26
N GLU A 79 -20.94 15.64 13.99
CA GLU A 79 -20.30 15.67 12.68
C GLU A 79 -19.75 14.26 12.41
N LYS A 80 -20.50 13.47 11.65
CA LYS A 80 -20.00 12.21 11.09
C LYS A 80 -18.72 12.54 10.35
N LYS A 81 -17.58 12.04 10.83
CA LYS A 81 -16.32 12.17 10.12
C LYS A 81 -16.53 11.77 8.65
N PRO A 82 -16.21 12.67 7.71
CA PRO A 82 -16.39 12.34 6.30
C PRO A 82 -15.58 11.10 5.96
N MET A 83 -16.22 10.14 5.30
CA MET A 83 -15.60 8.89 4.92
C MET A 83 -14.84 9.09 3.61
N GLY A 84 -13.50 8.94 3.66
CA GLY A 84 -12.65 9.05 2.49
C GLY A 84 -12.78 7.84 1.56
N THR A 85 -12.95 8.08 0.29
CA THR A 85 -12.93 7.04 -0.76
C THR A 85 -11.57 7.07 -1.45
N ARG A 86 -10.88 5.93 -1.45
CA ARG A 86 -9.63 5.80 -2.21
C ARG A 86 -9.94 5.78 -3.70
N MET A 87 -9.22 6.59 -4.45
CA MET A 87 -9.34 6.71 -5.90
C MET A 87 -8.04 6.29 -6.57
N SER A 88 -8.15 5.37 -7.50
CA SER A 88 -7.04 5.01 -8.38
C SER A 88 -6.70 6.18 -9.31
N PRO A 89 -5.49 6.23 -9.91
CA PRO A 89 -5.12 7.25 -10.89
C PRO A 89 -6.11 7.34 -12.06
N ARG A 90 -6.64 6.22 -12.53
CA ARG A 90 -7.64 6.17 -13.61
C ARG A 90 -8.98 6.79 -13.20
N GLU A 91 -9.38 6.62 -11.95
CA GLU A 91 -10.60 7.24 -11.42
C GLU A 91 -10.39 8.74 -11.24
N MET A 92 -9.20 9.15 -10.78
CA MET A 92 -8.82 10.55 -10.68
C MET A 92 -8.81 11.23 -12.06
N GLU A 93 -8.26 10.60 -13.09
CA GLU A 93 -8.30 11.11 -14.45
C GLU A 93 -9.74 11.31 -14.97
N ARG A 94 -10.64 10.36 -14.69
CA ARG A 94 -12.07 10.52 -15.02
C ARG A 94 -12.72 11.66 -14.26
N LEU A 95 -12.37 11.85 -12.99
CA LEU A 95 -12.86 13.00 -12.20
C LEU A 95 -12.36 14.31 -12.80
N MET A 96 -11.08 14.41 -13.13
CA MET A 96 -10.50 15.61 -13.75
C MET A 96 -11.19 15.96 -15.07
N LYS A 97 -11.42 14.97 -15.95
CA LYS A 97 -12.18 15.19 -17.20
C LYS A 97 -13.59 15.75 -16.97
N ARG A 98 -14.26 15.35 -15.88
CA ARG A 98 -15.56 15.92 -15.50
C ARG A 98 -15.43 17.35 -14.96
N LEU A 99 -14.41 17.58 -14.13
CA LEU A 99 -14.14 18.92 -13.58
C LEU A 99 -13.75 19.92 -14.68
N GLU A 100 -13.04 19.49 -15.71
CA GLU A 100 -12.72 20.28 -16.90
C GLU A 100 -13.96 20.80 -17.65
N SER A 101 -15.06 20.07 -17.57
CA SER A 101 -16.32 20.48 -18.17
C SER A 101 -17.18 21.39 -17.28
N CYS A 102 -16.84 21.54 -16.01
CA CYS A 102 -17.53 22.44 -15.10
C CYS A 102 -17.25 23.90 -15.48
N ARG A 103 -18.29 24.72 -15.50
CA ARG A 103 -18.22 26.14 -15.73
C ARG A 103 -19.12 26.87 -14.74
N SER A 104 -18.63 27.97 -14.19
CA SER A 104 -19.46 28.90 -13.41
C SER A 104 -19.56 30.24 -14.13
N PRO A 105 -20.76 30.76 -14.33
CA PRO A 105 -20.92 32.12 -14.89
C PRO A 105 -20.52 33.21 -13.88
N GLU A 106 -20.38 32.86 -12.61
CA GLU A 106 -20.05 33.80 -11.52
C GLU A 106 -18.56 33.81 -11.18
N ASP A 107 -17.73 33.07 -11.94
CA ASP A 107 -16.27 32.96 -11.73
C ASP A 107 -15.87 32.55 -10.32
N ASP A 108 -16.68 31.71 -9.65
CA ASP A 108 -16.59 31.34 -8.25
C ASP A 108 -16.12 29.89 -8.00
N LEU A 109 -15.62 29.21 -9.05
CA LEU A 109 -15.00 27.87 -8.88
C LEU A 109 -13.65 28.00 -8.19
N LEU A 110 -13.51 27.36 -7.03
CA LEU A 110 -12.30 27.44 -6.22
C LEU A 110 -11.46 26.18 -6.35
N THR A 111 -10.18 26.33 -6.66
CA THR A 111 -9.15 25.32 -6.51
C THR A 111 -8.12 25.80 -5.48
N PHE A 112 -7.87 25.02 -4.45
CA PHE A 112 -6.97 25.39 -3.36
C PHE A 112 -6.00 24.28 -3.05
N PHE A 113 -4.70 24.60 -2.92
CA PHE A 113 -3.65 23.69 -2.52
C PHE A 113 -3.11 24.10 -1.15
N LEU A 114 -3.08 23.16 -0.21
CA LEU A 114 -2.68 23.36 1.18
C LEU A 114 -1.59 22.38 1.57
N PRO A 115 -0.41 22.84 1.97
CA PRO A 115 0.58 22.01 2.65
C PRO A 115 0.02 21.44 3.96
N ASP A 116 0.69 20.39 4.50
CA ASP A 116 0.38 19.87 5.83
C ASP A 116 0.56 20.96 6.90
N GLY A 117 -0.39 21.04 7.83
CA GLY A 117 -0.37 21.97 8.96
C GLY A 117 -0.81 23.41 8.67
N ALA A 118 -1.30 23.74 7.47
CA ALA A 118 -1.71 25.11 7.07
C ALA A 118 -3.24 25.39 6.99
N PRO A 119 -4.14 24.82 7.81
CA PRO A 119 -5.57 25.07 7.69
C PRO A 119 -6.00 26.49 8.15
N ASP A 120 -5.19 27.22 8.93
CA ASP A 120 -5.59 28.49 9.52
C ASP A 120 -5.35 29.73 8.66
N GLU A 121 -4.43 29.66 7.70
CA GLU A 121 -4.05 30.81 6.85
C GLU A 121 -4.95 31.01 5.63
N ALA A 122 -5.78 30.02 5.31
CA ALA A 122 -6.49 30.01 4.06
C ALA A 122 -7.85 30.70 4.18
N ALA A 123 -8.20 31.49 3.20
CA ALA A 123 -9.57 31.93 2.91
C ALA A 123 -10.46 30.76 2.48
N LEU A 124 -10.41 29.67 3.25
CA LEU A 124 -11.21 28.48 3.00
C LEU A 124 -12.65 28.67 3.46
N PRO A 125 -13.61 28.11 2.73
CA PRO A 125 -14.99 28.05 3.17
C PRO A 125 -15.12 27.36 4.54
N PRO A 126 -16.04 27.80 5.41
CA PRO A 126 -16.18 27.26 6.77
C PRO A 126 -16.43 25.74 6.83
N ASP A 127 -17.19 25.19 5.87
CA ASP A 127 -17.46 23.78 5.68
C ASP A 127 -16.19 22.98 5.39
N ALA A 128 -15.35 23.45 4.48
CA ALA A 128 -14.07 22.86 4.17
C ALA A 128 -13.10 22.93 5.35
N LYS A 129 -13.08 24.06 6.10
CA LYS A 129 -12.26 24.24 7.30
C LYS A 129 -12.60 23.23 8.39
N SER A 130 -13.86 23.08 8.72
CA SER A 130 -14.35 22.14 9.73
C SER A 130 -13.98 20.69 9.37
N ALA A 131 -14.13 20.31 8.10
CA ALA A 131 -13.77 18.99 7.64
C ALA A 131 -12.25 18.74 7.69
N LEU A 132 -11.42 19.71 7.27
CA LEU A 132 -9.96 19.59 7.32
C LEU A 132 -9.42 19.46 8.75
N LEU A 133 -10.07 20.10 9.74
CA LEU A 133 -9.72 19.93 11.14
C LEU A 133 -10.03 18.52 11.67
N SER A 134 -11.02 17.84 11.10
CA SER A 134 -11.44 16.49 11.50
C SER A 134 -10.64 15.36 10.83
N ILE A 135 -9.93 15.64 9.73
CA ILE A 135 -9.20 14.67 8.90
C ILE A 135 -7.73 15.09 8.83
N ARG A 136 -6.81 14.16 9.06
CA ARG A 136 -5.38 14.40 8.91
C ARG A 136 -4.84 13.87 7.59
N SER A 137 -3.97 14.66 6.93
CA SER A 137 -3.16 14.23 5.80
C SER A 137 -1.76 14.83 5.93
N GLU A 138 -0.75 13.99 6.10
CA GLU A 138 0.67 14.40 6.15
C GLU A 138 1.20 14.94 4.82
N ARG A 139 0.40 14.89 3.77
CA ARG A 139 0.74 15.35 2.42
C ARG A 139 0.01 16.61 2.01
N GLY A 140 -0.72 17.21 2.95
CA GLY A 140 -1.56 18.37 2.66
C GLY A 140 -2.86 18.00 1.97
N TRP A 141 -3.51 19.00 1.39
CA TRP A 141 -4.85 18.91 0.84
C TRP A 141 -5.00 19.67 -0.46
N ILE A 142 -5.92 19.20 -1.29
CA ILE A 142 -6.42 19.91 -2.45
C ILE A 142 -7.92 20.06 -2.28
N VAL A 143 -8.40 21.30 -2.29
CA VAL A 143 -9.82 21.63 -2.16
C VAL A 143 -10.34 22.07 -3.52
N LEU A 144 -11.40 21.43 -3.99
CA LEU A 144 -12.11 21.79 -5.20
C LEU A 144 -13.55 22.10 -4.81
N ARG A 145 -13.98 23.34 -5.01
CA ARG A 145 -15.32 23.76 -4.64
C ARG A 145 -16.07 24.36 -5.81
N TYR A 146 -17.25 23.88 -6.03
CA TYR A 146 -18.28 24.52 -6.82
C TYR A 146 -19.38 24.96 -5.85
N PRO A 147 -19.53 26.27 -5.58
CA PRO A 147 -20.51 26.77 -4.64
C PRO A 147 -21.90 26.18 -4.88
N GLN A 148 -22.59 25.82 -3.79
CA GLN A 148 -23.96 25.24 -3.80
C GLN A 148 -24.08 23.84 -4.44
N LEU A 149 -23.05 23.32 -5.10
CA LEU A 149 -23.09 21.99 -5.75
C LEU A 149 -22.27 20.93 -5.01
N PHE A 150 -20.97 21.21 -4.79
CA PHE A 150 -20.09 20.29 -4.08
C PHE A 150 -18.82 20.94 -3.56
N THR A 151 -18.27 20.33 -2.53
CA THR A 151 -16.89 20.55 -2.09
C THR A 151 -16.18 19.18 -2.02
N LEU A 152 -15.05 19.06 -2.71
CA LEU A 152 -14.20 17.88 -2.70
C LEU A 152 -12.90 18.20 -1.97
N LEU A 153 -12.54 17.39 -0.98
CA LEU A 153 -11.22 17.41 -0.37
C LEU A 153 -10.44 16.21 -0.88
N LEU A 154 -9.30 16.45 -1.47
CA LEU A 154 -8.42 15.40 -1.97
C LEU A 154 -7.15 15.36 -1.12
N ALA A 155 -6.88 14.21 -0.48
CA ALA A 155 -5.56 13.92 0.06
C ALA A 155 -4.69 13.38 -1.09
N PRO A 156 -3.62 14.12 -1.48
CA PRO A 156 -2.86 13.82 -2.67
C PRO A 156 -1.87 12.66 -2.48
N PRO A 157 -1.35 12.06 -3.57
CA PRO A 157 -0.32 11.05 -3.50
C PRO A 157 1.03 11.58 -3.00
N PHE A 158 1.37 12.82 -3.30
CA PHE A 158 2.63 13.47 -2.96
C PHE A 158 2.38 14.75 -2.18
N PRO A 159 3.36 15.22 -1.37
CA PRO A 159 3.19 16.41 -0.56
C PRO A 159 2.92 17.67 -1.41
N VAL A 160 1.92 18.43 -1.01
CA VAL A 160 1.72 19.80 -1.47
C VAL A 160 2.81 20.67 -0.83
N ARG A 161 3.57 21.40 -1.63
CA ARG A 161 4.74 22.15 -1.14
C ARG A 161 4.39 23.58 -0.75
N GLU A 162 3.49 24.18 -1.48
CA GLU A 162 3.16 25.61 -1.36
C GLU A 162 1.66 25.81 -1.33
N THR A 163 1.22 26.79 -0.55
CA THR A 163 -0.16 27.23 -0.55
C THR A 163 -0.42 28.00 -1.84
N SER A 164 -1.43 27.58 -2.58
CA SER A 164 -1.90 28.32 -3.76
C SER A 164 -3.40 28.23 -3.90
N SER A 165 -4.00 29.27 -4.45
CA SER A 165 -5.44 29.33 -4.69
C SER A 165 -5.72 29.88 -6.08
N TRP A 166 -6.78 29.40 -6.67
CA TRP A 166 -7.33 29.86 -7.93
C TRP A 166 -8.84 29.97 -7.80
N GLU A 167 -9.39 31.08 -8.20
CA GLU A 167 -10.82 31.31 -8.29
C GLU A 167 -11.15 31.80 -9.70
N GLY A 168 -12.19 31.29 -10.33
CA GLY A 168 -12.56 31.62 -11.69
C GLY A 168 -13.67 30.77 -12.26
N SER A 169 -13.96 30.98 -13.56
CA SER A 169 -15.03 30.28 -14.30
C SER A 169 -14.74 28.77 -14.50
N VAL A 170 -13.50 28.32 -14.27
CA VAL A 170 -13.06 26.93 -14.43
C VAL A 170 -12.16 26.53 -13.27
N PHE A 171 -12.05 25.23 -13.00
CA PHE A 171 -11.05 24.72 -12.04
C PHE A 171 -9.64 24.79 -12.64
N SER A 172 -8.66 25.16 -11.80
CA SER A 172 -7.23 25.01 -12.13
C SER A 172 -6.77 23.59 -11.79
N LEU A 173 -6.54 22.76 -12.80
CA LEU A 173 -6.20 21.34 -12.65
C LEU A 173 -4.77 20.98 -13.05
N ASP A 174 -3.96 21.95 -13.46
CA ASP A 174 -2.61 21.69 -14.00
C ASP A 174 -1.66 21.10 -12.95
N ALA A 175 -1.68 21.62 -11.73
CA ALA A 175 -0.89 21.08 -10.64
C ALA A 175 -1.30 19.64 -10.26
N LEU A 176 -2.59 19.28 -10.42
CA LEU A 176 -3.05 17.90 -10.26
C LEU A 176 -2.51 16.97 -11.35
N ARG A 177 -2.46 17.46 -12.60
CA ARG A 177 -1.85 16.69 -13.72
C ARG A 177 -0.36 16.47 -13.49
N GLU A 178 0.39 17.53 -13.14
CA GLU A 178 1.80 17.41 -12.79
C GLU A 178 2.03 16.39 -11.69
N MET A 179 1.18 16.40 -10.66
CA MET A 179 1.27 15.45 -9.54
C MET A 179 1.04 14.00 -10.00
N MET A 180 0.10 13.78 -10.93
CA MET A 180 -0.16 12.45 -11.50
C MET A 180 0.94 11.96 -12.44
N GLU A 181 1.76 12.85 -12.99
CA GLU A 181 2.89 12.55 -13.88
C GLU A 181 4.25 12.61 -13.17
N THR A 182 4.26 12.89 -11.87
CA THR A 182 5.49 13.05 -11.08
C THR A 182 6.36 11.78 -11.17
N PRO A 183 7.64 11.91 -11.59
CA PRO A 183 8.56 10.78 -11.63
C PRO A 183 8.92 10.30 -10.22
N VAL A 184 8.77 9.01 -9.98
CA VAL A 184 9.08 8.39 -8.68
C VAL A 184 9.89 7.11 -8.82
N LEU A 185 10.70 6.82 -7.82
CA LEU A 185 11.25 5.50 -7.60
C LEU A 185 10.38 4.78 -6.56
N VAL A 186 9.90 3.61 -6.91
CA VAL A 186 9.10 2.74 -6.04
C VAL A 186 9.98 1.61 -5.53
N VAL A 187 10.01 1.41 -4.23
CA VAL A 187 10.70 0.30 -3.57
C VAL A 187 9.71 -0.48 -2.74
N SER A 188 9.40 -1.69 -3.18
CA SER A 188 8.57 -2.65 -2.44
C SER A 188 9.50 -3.72 -1.85
N ALA A 189 9.90 -3.51 -0.57
CA ALA A 189 10.94 -4.30 0.08
C ALA A 189 10.36 -5.40 0.98
N HIS A 190 10.61 -6.64 0.63
CA HIS A 190 10.26 -7.83 1.41
C HIS A 190 11.51 -8.69 1.62
N ALA A 191 11.53 -9.44 2.72
CA ALA A 191 12.69 -10.28 3.03
C ALA A 191 12.94 -11.31 1.91
N GLY A 192 14.08 -11.17 1.23
CA GLY A 192 14.50 -12.02 0.11
C GLY A 192 13.90 -11.66 -1.25
N ASP A 193 13.05 -10.62 -1.33
CA ASP A 193 12.34 -10.26 -2.55
C ASP A 193 12.00 -8.77 -2.54
N THR A 194 12.76 -7.97 -3.27
CA THR A 194 12.59 -6.52 -3.35
C THR A 194 12.46 -6.06 -4.79
N PHE A 195 11.40 -5.32 -5.06
CA PHE A 195 11.18 -4.65 -6.33
C PHE A 195 11.66 -3.19 -6.24
N LEU A 196 12.39 -2.74 -7.27
CA LEU A 196 12.75 -1.35 -7.49
C LEU A 196 12.29 -0.95 -8.89
N GLY A 197 11.48 0.10 -8.99
CA GLY A 197 10.97 0.53 -10.28
C GLY A 197 10.88 2.04 -10.40
N VAL A 198 11.32 2.59 -11.53
CA VAL A 198 11.13 4.01 -11.88
C VAL A 198 9.86 4.14 -12.69
N ALA A 199 8.95 5.00 -12.26
CA ALA A 199 7.68 5.25 -12.93
C ALA A 199 7.47 6.75 -13.22
N TYR A 200 6.83 7.03 -14.35
CA TYR A 200 6.38 8.35 -14.76
C TYR A 200 4.86 8.35 -14.83
N GLY A 201 4.24 8.64 -13.70
CA GLY A 201 2.79 8.55 -13.61
C GLY A 201 2.27 7.12 -13.78
N GLN A 202 1.06 7.02 -14.32
CA GLN A 202 0.36 5.73 -14.48
C GLN A 202 0.68 4.98 -15.79
N LYS A 203 1.60 5.50 -16.62
CA LYS A 203 1.96 4.88 -17.92
C LYS A 203 2.71 3.55 -17.76
N GLY A 204 3.15 3.24 -16.55
CA GLY A 204 3.91 2.04 -16.23
C GLY A 204 5.28 2.35 -15.64
N PHE A 205 6.02 1.29 -15.35
CA PHE A 205 7.41 1.40 -14.93
C PHE A 205 8.32 1.41 -16.16
N GLU A 206 9.19 2.41 -16.26
CA GLU A 206 10.26 2.46 -17.25
C GLU A 206 11.38 1.47 -16.89
N VAL A 207 11.69 1.37 -15.60
CA VAL A 207 12.65 0.41 -15.06
C VAL A 207 11.94 -0.53 -14.11
N ARG A 208 12.30 -1.81 -14.19
CA ARG A 208 11.79 -2.89 -13.32
C ARG A 208 12.96 -3.76 -12.93
N ASP A 209 13.48 -3.56 -11.75
CA ASP A 209 14.55 -4.36 -11.18
C ASP A 209 13.99 -5.17 -10.00
N PHE A 210 14.35 -6.45 -9.97
CA PHE A 210 14.02 -7.37 -8.89
C PHE A 210 15.31 -7.82 -8.24
N VAL A 211 15.35 -7.75 -6.92
CA VAL A 211 16.45 -8.27 -6.12
C VAL A 211 15.93 -9.45 -5.33
N GLU A 212 16.30 -10.64 -5.76
CA GLU A 212 15.95 -11.90 -5.10
C GLU A 212 17.16 -12.44 -4.33
N SER A 213 16.93 -12.93 -3.13
CA SER A 213 17.97 -13.55 -2.29
C SER A 213 17.37 -14.71 -1.49
N PRO A 214 18.08 -15.80 -1.29
CA PRO A 214 17.60 -16.93 -0.51
C PRO A 214 17.59 -16.58 0.98
N VAL A 215 16.48 -16.04 1.47
CA VAL A 215 16.28 -15.77 2.90
C VAL A 215 15.49 -16.92 3.52
N LYS A 216 16.06 -17.55 4.54
CA LYS A 216 15.42 -18.66 5.25
C LYS A 216 14.13 -18.21 5.91
N GLU A 217 13.11 -19.07 5.80
CA GLU A 217 11.81 -18.84 6.44
C GLU A 217 11.94 -18.78 7.97
N LYS A 218 11.01 -18.04 8.61
CA LYS A 218 10.97 -17.95 10.06
C LYS A 218 10.45 -19.26 10.66
N HIS A 219 11.34 -20.09 11.18
CA HIS A 219 10.96 -21.29 11.90
C HIS A 219 10.39 -20.97 13.28
N SER A 220 9.17 -21.47 13.57
CA SER A 220 8.46 -21.25 14.83
C SER A 220 8.73 -22.32 15.90
N LYS A 221 9.51 -23.37 15.59
CA LYS A 221 9.85 -24.43 16.56
C LYS A 221 11.04 -24.01 17.42
N GLY A 222 10.81 -23.81 18.72
CA GLY A 222 11.83 -23.45 19.69
C GLY A 222 12.85 -24.56 19.93
N GLY A 223 14.10 -24.18 20.22
CA GLY A 223 15.19 -25.09 20.56
C GLY A 223 16.57 -24.43 20.46
N TRP A 224 17.62 -25.11 20.84
CA TRP A 224 19.01 -24.62 20.78
C TRP A 224 19.47 -24.22 19.38
N SER A 225 18.87 -24.75 18.34
CA SER A 225 19.13 -24.39 16.94
C SER A 225 18.49 -23.06 16.54
N GLN A 226 17.46 -22.56 17.26
CA GLN A 226 16.73 -21.34 16.92
C GLN A 226 17.65 -20.13 16.81
N LYS A 227 18.52 -19.89 17.80
CA LYS A 227 19.48 -18.77 17.78
C LYS A 227 20.43 -18.79 16.58
N ARG A 228 20.85 -20.00 16.16
CA ARG A 228 21.70 -20.18 14.98
C ARG A 228 20.93 -19.85 13.69
N PHE A 229 19.69 -20.28 13.58
CA PHE A 229 18.84 -19.97 12.43
C PHE A 229 18.48 -18.48 12.36
N GLU A 230 18.23 -17.84 13.51
CA GLU A 230 17.99 -16.40 13.58
C GLU A 230 19.22 -15.61 13.08
N ARG A 231 20.43 -15.95 13.55
CA ARG A 231 21.67 -15.30 13.07
C ARG A 231 21.89 -15.49 11.57
N LEU A 232 21.69 -16.71 11.04
CA LEU A 232 21.82 -16.96 9.60
C LEU A 232 20.78 -16.18 8.80
N ARG A 233 19.54 -16.08 9.30
CA ARG A 233 18.51 -15.28 8.67
C ARG A 233 18.83 -13.78 8.72
N GLU A 234 19.37 -13.28 9.80
CA GLU A 234 19.84 -11.89 9.92
C GLU A 234 20.97 -11.59 8.93
N GLU A 235 21.89 -12.53 8.74
CA GLU A 235 22.96 -12.44 7.75
C GLU A 235 22.40 -12.45 6.32
N ASP A 236 21.48 -13.36 6.01
CA ASP A 236 20.77 -13.43 4.72
C ASP A 236 20.05 -12.09 4.42
N ILE A 237 19.35 -11.52 5.42
CA ILE A 237 18.66 -10.23 5.31
C ILE A 237 19.68 -9.10 5.05
N LYS A 238 20.80 -9.09 5.75
CA LYS A 238 21.85 -8.08 5.57
C LYS A 238 22.40 -8.13 4.14
N ASN A 239 22.76 -9.31 3.64
CA ASN A 239 23.23 -9.50 2.28
C ASN A 239 22.17 -9.07 1.25
N HIS A 240 20.90 -9.34 1.51
CA HIS A 240 19.81 -8.86 0.66
C HIS A 240 19.73 -7.33 0.63
N VAL A 241 19.81 -6.68 1.79
CA VAL A 241 19.81 -5.21 1.88
C VAL A 241 21.01 -4.63 1.13
N GLU A 242 22.23 -5.20 1.25
CA GLU A 242 23.40 -4.76 0.53
C GLU A 242 23.18 -4.81 -1.00
N ALA A 243 22.60 -5.90 -1.52
CA ALA A 243 22.25 -6.01 -2.93
C ALA A 243 21.20 -4.98 -3.38
N VAL A 244 20.21 -4.69 -2.53
CA VAL A 244 19.22 -3.64 -2.78
C VAL A 244 19.86 -2.26 -2.82
N LEU A 245 20.79 -1.97 -1.90
CA LEU A 245 21.49 -0.69 -1.84
C LEU A 245 22.42 -0.48 -3.05
N GLU A 246 23.05 -1.52 -3.56
CA GLU A 246 23.83 -1.48 -4.79
C GLU A 246 22.95 -1.09 -5.99
N LYS A 247 21.83 -1.77 -6.16
CA LYS A 247 20.84 -1.43 -7.20
C LYS A 247 20.28 -0.02 -7.07
N LEU A 248 20.01 0.39 -5.84
CA LEU A 248 19.54 1.76 -5.54
C LEU A 248 20.56 2.80 -5.97
N SER A 249 21.86 2.53 -5.73
CA SER A 249 22.97 3.41 -6.13
C SER A 249 23.06 3.53 -7.66
N ASP A 250 22.90 2.43 -8.40
CA ASP A 250 22.88 2.42 -9.86
C ASP A 250 21.71 3.26 -10.41
N LEU A 251 20.52 3.07 -9.84
CA LEU A 251 19.34 3.85 -10.22
C LEU A 251 19.51 5.33 -9.90
N LYS A 252 20.16 5.66 -8.78
CA LYS A 252 20.47 7.03 -8.41
C LYS A 252 21.42 7.68 -9.41
N GLY A 253 22.43 6.97 -9.89
CA GLY A 253 23.33 7.46 -10.92
C GLY A 253 22.62 7.77 -12.24
N LYS A 254 21.63 6.97 -12.61
CA LYS A 254 20.89 7.11 -13.90
C LYS A 254 19.72 8.10 -13.83
N TYR A 255 18.97 8.09 -12.73
CA TYR A 255 17.68 8.79 -12.61
C TYR A 255 17.67 9.88 -11.52
N GLY A 256 18.85 10.17 -10.93
CA GLY A 256 18.97 11.10 -9.80
C GLY A 256 18.43 12.50 -10.05
N SER A 257 18.55 13.00 -11.27
CA SER A 257 18.05 14.33 -11.66
C SER A 257 16.57 14.35 -12.00
N VAL A 258 15.97 13.20 -12.29
CA VAL A 258 14.59 13.10 -12.79
C VAL A 258 13.62 12.72 -11.68
N VAL A 259 13.97 11.72 -10.87
CA VAL A 259 13.15 11.24 -9.76
C VAL A 259 12.94 12.34 -8.72
N ARG A 260 11.68 12.59 -8.35
CA ARG A 260 11.28 13.62 -7.39
C ARG A 260 11.09 13.08 -5.98
N PHE A 261 10.57 11.85 -5.87
CA PHE A 261 10.30 11.17 -4.61
C PHE A 261 10.65 9.70 -4.71
N VAL A 262 10.95 9.09 -3.56
CA VAL A 262 11.01 7.64 -3.42
C VAL A 262 9.84 7.19 -2.55
N VAL A 263 9.04 6.29 -3.08
CA VAL A 263 7.95 5.66 -2.35
C VAL A 263 8.43 4.32 -1.82
N LEU A 264 8.52 4.22 -0.50
CA LEU A 264 8.98 3.01 0.20
C LEU A 264 7.79 2.27 0.82
N GLY A 265 7.74 0.97 0.63
CA GLY A 265 6.78 0.09 1.30
C GLY A 265 7.31 -1.32 1.48
N GLY A 266 6.70 -2.08 2.39
CA GLY A 266 7.08 -3.45 2.70
C GLY A 266 7.45 -3.68 4.16
N ASP A 267 8.46 -4.52 4.41
CA ASP A 267 8.88 -4.92 5.75
C ASP A 267 9.60 -3.78 6.48
N ALA A 268 9.06 -3.31 7.60
CA ALA A 268 9.59 -2.18 8.36
C ALA A 268 11.07 -2.35 8.78
N ALA A 269 11.53 -3.58 9.00
CA ALA A 269 12.91 -3.86 9.35
C ALA A 269 13.88 -3.60 8.18
N LEU A 270 13.44 -3.84 6.93
CA LEU A 270 14.20 -3.55 5.73
C LEU A 270 14.15 -2.05 5.42
N LEU A 271 12.97 -1.43 5.53
CA LEU A 271 12.79 -0.01 5.26
C LEU A 271 13.70 0.86 6.14
N LYS A 272 13.87 0.52 7.42
CA LYS A 272 14.79 1.22 8.34
C LYS A 272 16.26 1.20 7.88
N GLN A 273 16.66 0.17 7.14
CA GLN A 273 18.03 0.04 6.62
C GLN A 273 18.19 0.71 5.25
N ILE A 274 17.13 0.68 4.42
CA ILE A 274 17.13 1.22 3.06
C ILE A 274 16.90 2.74 3.05
N ALA A 275 15.97 3.26 3.84
CA ALA A 275 15.55 4.67 3.83
C ALA A 275 16.71 5.67 4.00
N PRO A 276 17.72 5.46 4.89
CA PRO A 276 18.82 6.39 5.05
C PRO A 276 19.72 6.54 3.80
N ALA A 277 19.78 5.50 2.96
CA ALA A 277 20.63 5.47 1.77
C ALA A 277 19.97 6.04 0.51
N VAL A 278 18.66 6.27 0.55
CA VAL A 278 17.85 6.68 -0.61
C VAL A 278 18.31 8.02 -1.19
N GLY A 279 18.51 9.04 -0.35
CA GLY A 279 19.01 10.35 -0.78
C GLY A 279 18.05 11.22 -1.59
N TRP A 280 16.77 10.86 -1.68
CA TRP A 280 15.64 11.64 -2.19
C TRP A 280 14.61 11.81 -1.07
N PRO A 281 13.64 12.73 -1.20
CA PRO A 281 12.50 12.78 -0.29
C PRO A 281 11.75 11.45 -0.28
N VAL A 282 11.63 10.85 0.91
CA VAL A 282 11.00 9.55 1.10
C VAL A 282 9.54 9.72 1.49
N ILE A 283 8.68 8.92 0.88
CA ILE A 283 7.27 8.78 1.23
C ILE A 283 7.04 7.32 1.62
N GLU A 284 6.85 7.07 2.89
CA GLU A 284 6.48 5.73 3.35
C GLU A 284 5.00 5.46 3.07
N ARG A 285 4.74 4.30 2.49
CA ARG A 285 3.38 3.81 2.22
C ARG A 285 3.23 2.33 2.54
N LYS A 286 2.04 1.96 2.94
CA LYS A 286 1.68 0.55 2.98
C LYS A 286 1.47 0.08 1.54
N LEU A 287 2.50 -0.51 0.95
CA LEU A 287 2.42 -1.20 -0.34
C LEU A 287 2.12 -2.68 -0.11
N GLU A 288 1.26 -3.24 -0.95
CA GLU A 288 1.12 -4.69 -1.03
C GLU A 288 2.42 -5.31 -1.57
N ARG A 289 2.62 -6.60 -1.28
CA ARG A 289 3.76 -7.32 -1.87
C ARG A 289 3.61 -7.28 -3.38
N HIS A 290 4.70 -6.91 -4.06
CA HIS A 290 4.69 -6.82 -5.51
C HIS A 290 4.47 -8.20 -6.15
N ASP A 291 3.80 -8.18 -7.30
CA ASP A 291 3.60 -9.32 -8.19
C ASP A 291 4.06 -8.86 -9.57
N GLU A 292 5.05 -9.51 -10.13
CA GLU A 292 5.62 -9.18 -11.44
C GLU A 292 4.57 -9.06 -12.54
N ARG A 293 3.48 -9.84 -12.43
CA ARG A 293 2.37 -9.85 -13.40
C ARG A 293 1.38 -8.71 -13.19
N ARG A 294 1.44 -8.02 -12.04
CA ARG A 294 0.45 -7.02 -11.62
C ARG A 294 1.09 -5.78 -11.00
N LEU A 295 2.21 -5.34 -11.56
CA LEU A 295 2.91 -4.13 -11.11
C LEU A 295 2.06 -2.84 -11.25
N ASP A 296 1.02 -2.86 -12.10
CA ASP A 296 0.03 -1.80 -12.21
C ASP A 296 -0.67 -1.51 -10.87
N ARG A 297 -0.89 -2.52 -10.01
CA ARG A 297 -1.44 -2.32 -8.67
C ARG A 297 -0.56 -1.45 -7.78
N LEU A 298 0.76 -1.60 -7.87
CA LEU A 298 1.68 -0.72 -7.15
C LEU A 298 1.55 0.74 -7.62
N LEU A 299 1.34 0.96 -8.91
CA LEU A 299 1.10 2.31 -9.44
C LEU A 299 -0.22 2.89 -8.90
N ASP A 300 -1.27 2.07 -8.81
CA ASP A 300 -2.54 2.49 -8.20
C ASP A 300 -2.37 2.84 -6.71
N GLU A 301 -1.46 2.17 -6.01
CA GLU A 301 -1.13 2.49 -4.62
C GLU A 301 -0.27 3.76 -4.50
N VAL A 302 0.68 3.94 -5.38
CA VAL A 302 1.65 5.04 -5.37
C VAL A 302 0.99 6.36 -5.78
N TYR A 303 0.20 6.38 -6.86
CA TYR A 303 -0.43 7.59 -7.41
C TYR A 303 -1.89 7.78 -6.97
N GLY A 304 -2.41 6.91 -6.10
CA GLY A 304 -3.78 6.99 -5.61
C GLY A 304 -4.04 8.20 -4.72
N PHE A 305 -5.21 8.80 -4.89
CA PHE A 305 -5.76 9.87 -4.06
C PHE A 305 -6.75 9.31 -3.04
N THR A 306 -7.03 10.08 -1.98
CA THR A 306 -8.21 9.84 -1.15
C THR A 306 -9.14 11.03 -1.29
N CYS A 307 -10.37 10.80 -1.72
CA CYS A 307 -11.37 11.83 -1.95
C CYS A 307 -12.41 11.80 -0.83
N TYR A 308 -12.69 12.97 -0.28
CA TYR A 308 -13.77 13.21 0.68
C TYR A 308 -14.74 14.18 0.04
N ARG A 309 -16.02 13.87 0.13
CA ARG A 309 -17.11 14.75 -0.33
C ARG A 309 -17.78 15.34 0.89
N ILE A 310 -17.93 16.66 0.90
CA ILE A 310 -18.56 17.41 1.98
C ILE A 310 -19.86 17.99 1.46
#